data_6b0c49066e715505f73cbdc6a21ae2de
#
_entry.id   6b0c49066e715505f73cbdc6a21ae2de
#
_cell.length_a   1.000
_cell.length_b   1.000
_cell.length_c   1.000
_cell.angle_alpha   90.00
_cell.angle_beta   90.00
_cell.angle_gamma   90.00
#
_symmetry.space_group_name_H-M   'P 1'
#
loop_
_entity.id
_entity.type
_entity.pdbx_description
1 polymer ?
#
loop_
_entity_poly.entity_id
_entity_poly.type
_entity_poly.pdbx_seq_one_letter_code
_entity_poly.pdbx_strand_id
1 'polypeptide(L)'
;FTALRFTRYNQYESIILPMVAYLKDHGVQFHYDTKVVDVQFSLEPGRKQAVGVTVDHKGEVTTIGLTENDLLFITNGGCVESCTVGAQNKAAGFDPAIRPGNGWDLWKRIAAQDPAFGHPEKFCSEPERSNWESATITTLDEKIPQYIQKICKRDPFSGRTVTGGIVTVKDSSWLLSWTLNRQQQFRDQPRNQLCVWVYGLFSDKPGDYVRKPMRDCTGREICMEWLYHLGAVSYTHLTLPTIA
;
A
#
# COMPACT_ATOMS: atom_id res chain seq x y z
N PHE A 1 0.35 17.48 -7.22
CA PHE A 1 -0.49 17.07 -6.07
C PHE A 1 -0.29 18.00 -4.85
N THR A 2 -0.53 19.31 -5.02
CA THR A 2 -0.37 20.30 -3.95
C THR A 2 -1.49 20.24 -2.89
N ALA A 3 -2.57 19.51 -3.16
CA ALA A 3 -3.74 19.42 -2.28
C ALA A 3 -3.68 18.27 -1.27
N LEU A 4 -2.62 17.44 -1.29
CA LEU A 4 -2.48 16.35 -0.33
C LEU A 4 -2.38 16.87 1.10
N ARG A 5 -3.13 16.23 1.99
CA ARG A 5 -3.12 16.50 3.42
C ARG A 5 -2.59 15.29 4.16
N PHE A 6 -1.86 15.52 5.22
CA PHE A 6 -1.23 14.48 6.02
C PHE A 6 -1.61 14.66 7.48
N THR A 7 -1.80 13.55 8.16
CA THR A 7 -2.06 13.51 9.60
C THR A 7 -0.81 13.89 10.41
N ARG A 8 -0.94 14.04 11.73
CA ARG A 8 0.19 14.37 12.61
C ARG A 8 1.25 13.27 12.59
N TYR A 9 0.83 12.04 12.72
CA TYR A 9 1.62 10.82 12.54
C TYR A 9 1.09 10.07 11.30
N ASN A 10 1.47 8.82 11.11
CA ASN A 10 0.88 7.98 10.07
C ASN A 10 -0.64 7.82 10.26
N GLN A 11 -1.32 7.39 9.21
CA GLN A 11 -2.78 7.28 9.23
C GLN A 11 -3.28 6.22 10.23
N TYR A 12 -2.51 5.16 10.46
CA TYR A 12 -2.89 4.12 11.41
C TYR A 12 -3.01 4.67 12.83
N GLU A 13 -1.96 5.35 13.30
CA GLU A 13 -1.96 5.92 14.65
C GLU A 13 -2.86 7.15 14.81
N SER A 14 -3.03 7.93 13.74
CA SER A 14 -3.77 9.20 13.81
C SER A 14 -5.26 9.07 13.52
N ILE A 15 -5.67 8.07 12.74
CA ILE A 15 -7.06 7.88 12.31
C ILE A 15 -7.58 6.50 12.70
N ILE A 16 -6.90 5.42 12.28
CA ILE A 16 -7.46 4.07 12.39
C ILE A 16 -7.62 3.66 13.86
N LEU A 17 -6.56 3.79 14.67
CA LEU A 17 -6.64 3.40 16.08
C LEU A 17 -7.72 4.16 16.85
N PRO A 18 -7.79 5.52 16.81
CA PRO A 18 -8.85 6.25 17.50
C PRO A 18 -10.25 5.92 16.98
N MET A 19 -10.40 5.73 15.66
CA MET A 19 -11.68 5.38 15.07
C MET A 19 -12.16 3.99 15.50
N VAL A 20 -11.26 2.99 15.49
CA VAL A 20 -11.58 1.64 15.94
C VAL A 20 -11.96 1.63 17.43
N ALA A 21 -11.24 2.38 18.28
CA ALA A 21 -11.59 2.53 19.69
C ALA A 21 -13.00 3.12 19.85
N TYR A 22 -13.26 4.24 19.19
CA TYR A 22 -14.58 4.90 19.23
C TYR A 22 -15.71 3.96 18.78
N LEU A 23 -15.53 3.24 17.67
CA LEU A 23 -16.54 2.31 17.15
C LEU A 23 -16.80 1.15 18.11
N LYS A 24 -15.77 0.60 18.75
CA LYS A 24 -15.92 -0.44 19.78
C LYS A 24 -16.72 0.07 20.99
N ASP A 25 -16.42 1.26 21.44
CA ASP A 25 -17.13 1.90 22.56
C ASP A 25 -18.60 2.17 22.26
N HIS A 26 -18.98 2.22 20.95
CA HIS A 26 -20.35 2.39 20.47
C HIS A 26 -20.99 1.09 19.98
N GLY A 27 -20.46 -0.06 20.38
CA GLY A 27 -21.07 -1.36 20.14
C GLY A 27 -20.81 -1.99 18.78
N VAL A 28 -19.92 -1.41 17.95
CA VAL A 28 -19.53 -2.03 16.68
C VAL A 28 -18.66 -3.25 16.94
N GLN A 29 -19.04 -4.38 16.36
CA GLN A 29 -18.32 -5.64 16.46
C GLN A 29 -17.30 -5.78 15.32
N PHE A 30 -16.10 -6.17 15.65
CA PHE A 30 -15.01 -6.44 14.68
C PHE A 30 -14.68 -7.93 14.71
N HIS A 31 -14.98 -8.63 13.63
CA HIS A 31 -14.69 -10.04 13.47
C HIS A 31 -13.37 -10.21 12.70
N TYR A 32 -12.27 -10.27 13.44
CA TYR A 32 -10.93 -10.56 12.89
C TYR A 32 -10.78 -12.05 12.55
N ASP A 33 -9.77 -12.39 11.75
CA ASP A 33 -9.52 -13.75 11.27
C ASP A 33 -10.76 -14.39 10.59
N THR A 34 -11.64 -13.54 10.05
CA THR A 34 -12.90 -13.95 9.44
C THR A 34 -12.91 -13.49 7.98
N LYS A 35 -12.96 -14.43 7.07
CA LYS A 35 -12.95 -14.17 5.64
C LYS A 35 -14.36 -14.30 5.07
N VAL A 36 -14.82 -13.28 4.37
CA VAL A 36 -16.05 -13.40 3.58
C VAL A 36 -15.71 -14.19 2.31
N VAL A 37 -16.32 -15.34 2.16
CA VAL A 37 -16.08 -16.24 1.03
C VAL A 37 -17.16 -16.17 -0.05
N ASP A 38 -18.38 -15.74 0.30
CA ASP A 38 -19.46 -15.54 -0.66
C ASP A 38 -20.52 -14.57 -0.12
N VAL A 39 -21.28 -13.99 -1.05
CA VAL A 39 -22.48 -13.19 -0.76
C VAL A 39 -23.60 -13.68 -1.68
N GLN A 40 -24.72 -14.08 -1.09
CA GLN A 40 -25.88 -14.56 -1.81
C GLN A 40 -26.85 -13.40 -2.07
N PHE A 41 -27.39 -13.33 -3.27
CA PHE A 41 -28.37 -12.33 -3.67
C PHE A 41 -29.69 -12.96 -4.12
N SER A 42 -30.81 -12.35 -3.70
CA SER A 42 -32.08 -12.51 -4.38
C SER A 42 -32.14 -11.54 -5.56
N LEU A 43 -32.37 -12.08 -6.75
CA LEU A 43 -32.34 -11.34 -8.01
C LEU A 43 -33.72 -11.33 -8.61
N GLU A 44 -34.46 -10.24 -8.42
CA GLU A 44 -35.78 -10.01 -9.00
C GLU A 44 -35.72 -8.86 -10.02
N PRO A 45 -36.64 -8.79 -10.99
CA PRO A 45 -36.70 -7.67 -11.91
C PRO A 45 -36.74 -6.32 -11.18
N GLY A 46 -35.73 -5.49 -11.40
CA GLY A 46 -35.60 -4.17 -10.79
C GLY A 46 -35.16 -4.15 -9.32
N ARG A 47 -34.92 -5.31 -8.68
CA ARG A 47 -34.46 -5.40 -7.29
C ARG A 47 -33.35 -6.41 -7.13
N LYS A 48 -32.26 -6.00 -6.50
CA LYS A 48 -31.17 -6.89 -6.07
C LYS A 48 -30.99 -6.72 -4.57
N GLN A 49 -31.11 -7.79 -3.81
CA GLN A 49 -31.01 -7.78 -2.37
C GLN A 49 -30.02 -8.83 -1.91
N ALA A 50 -29.04 -8.45 -1.08
CA ALA A 50 -28.20 -9.41 -0.38
C ALA A 50 -29.06 -10.14 0.67
N VAL A 51 -29.05 -11.48 0.63
CA VAL A 51 -29.83 -12.33 1.53
C VAL A 51 -28.98 -13.18 2.44
N GLY A 52 -27.68 -13.27 2.18
CA GLY A 52 -26.77 -14.02 3.02
C GLY A 52 -25.31 -13.66 2.77
N VAL A 53 -24.50 -13.81 3.81
CA VAL A 53 -23.04 -13.66 3.76
C VAL A 53 -22.42 -14.92 4.31
N THR A 54 -21.65 -15.62 3.48
CA THR A 54 -20.90 -16.80 3.92
C THR A 54 -19.51 -16.37 4.35
N VAL A 55 -19.15 -16.75 5.56
CA VAL A 55 -17.87 -16.43 6.19
C VAL A 55 -17.12 -17.71 6.57
N ASP A 56 -15.80 -17.63 6.49
CA ASP A 56 -14.87 -18.65 7.01
C ASP A 56 -14.11 -18.03 8.19
N HIS A 57 -14.35 -18.54 9.38
CA HIS A 57 -13.62 -18.18 10.58
C HIS A 57 -12.71 -19.35 10.97
N LYS A 58 -11.41 -19.25 10.64
CA LYS A 58 -10.39 -20.26 10.98
C LYS A 58 -10.73 -21.69 10.50
N GLY A 59 -11.37 -21.82 9.33
CA GLY A 59 -11.77 -23.10 8.74
C GLY A 59 -13.22 -23.52 9.06
N GLU A 60 -13.92 -22.80 9.93
CA GLU A 60 -15.34 -23.00 10.15
C GLU A 60 -16.15 -22.07 9.24
N VAL A 61 -16.89 -22.68 8.31
CA VAL A 61 -17.70 -21.96 7.33
C VAL A 61 -19.14 -21.86 7.81
N THR A 62 -19.65 -20.63 7.94
CA THR A 62 -21.03 -20.35 8.34
C THR A 62 -21.66 -19.31 7.43
N THR A 63 -23.01 -19.29 7.37
CA THR A 63 -23.75 -18.27 6.61
C THR A 63 -24.60 -17.44 7.56
N ILE A 64 -24.43 -16.13 7.46
CA ILE A 64 -25.21 -15.13 8.18
C ILE A 64 -26.36 -14.73 7.26
N GLY A 65 -27.60 -15.00 7.65
CA GLY A 65 -28.79 -14.57 6.93
C GLY A 65 -29.00 -13.07 7.06
N LEU A 66 -29.37 -12.42 5.95
CA LEU A 66 -29.72 -11.00 5.92
C LEU A 66 -31.22 -10.81 5.64
N THR A 67 -31.79 -9.79 6.24
CA THR A 67 -33.18 -9.37 6.05
C THR A 67 -33.27 -8.12 5.18
N GLU A 68 -34.46 -7.67 4.86
CA GLU A 68 -34.68 -6.42 4.14
C GLU A 68 -34.30 -5.15 4.91
N ASN A 69 -34.08 -5.28 6.22
CA ASN A 69 -33.70 -4.15 7.10
C ASN A 69 -32.17 -4.07 7.28
N ASP A 70 -31.40 -5.01 6.71
CA ASP A 70 -29.96 -5.02 6.80
C ASP A 70 -29.32 -4.28 5.63
N LEU A 71 -28.22 -3.58 5.90
CA LEU A 71 -27.39 -2.93 4.90
C LEU A 71 -26.05 -3.65 4.82
N LEU A 72 -25.66 -4.08 3.63
CA LEU A 72 -24.38 -4.71 3.37
C LEU A 72 -23.50 -3.82 2.50
N PHE A 73 -22.32 -3.46 3.02
CA PHE A 73 -21.27 -2.77 2.26
C PHE A 73 -20.13 -3.73 1.96
N ILE A 74 -19.76 -3.83 0.68
CA ILE A 74 -18.72 -4.75 0.22
C ILE A 74 -17.54 -3.93 -0.31
N THR A 75 -16.38 -4.06 0.31
CA THR A 75 -15.14 -3.40 -0.07
C THR A 75 -14.07 -4.45 -0.35
N ASN A 76 -14.04 -4.97 -1.55
CA ASN A 76 -13.15 -6.04 -1.96
C ASN A 76 -12.41 -5.71 -3.25
N GLY A 77 -11.36 -6.48 -3.58
CA GLY A 77 -10.59 -6.33 -4.80
C GLY A 77 -9.69 -5.09 -4.77
N GLY A 78 -8.64 -5.10 -3.98
CA GLY A 78 -7.66 -4.01 -3.90
C GLY A 78 -6.41 -4.26 -4.74
N CYS A 79 -5.75 -3.19 -5.22
CA CYS A 79 -4.51 -3.29 -5.99
C CYS A 79 -3.33 -3.89 -5.20
N VAL A 80 -3.45 -4.04 -3.89
CA VAL A 80 -2.45 -4.67 -3.01
C VAL A 80 -2.83 -6.09 -2.57
N GLU A 81 -3.93 -6.62 -3.06
CA GLU A 81 -4.51 -7.90 -2.65
C GLU A 81 -3.54 -9.09 -2.86
N SER A 82 -2.75 -9.04 -3.92
CA SER A 82 -1.79 -10.09 -4.29
C SER A 82 -0.33 -9.65 -4.11
N CYS A 83 -0.08 -8.65 -3.25
CA CYS A 83 1.27 -8.15 -3.05
C CYS A 83 2.19 -9.21 -2.42
N THR A 84 3.47 -9.11 -2.78
CA THR A 84 4.58 -9.83 -2.16
C THR A 84 5.37 -8.87 -1.29
N VAL A 85 6.12 -9.39 -0.33
CA VAL A 85 6.89 -8.57 0.62
C VAL A 85 8.37 -8.89 0.51
N GLY A 86 9.14 -7.85 0.26
CA GLY A 86 10.60 -7.87 0.30
C GLY A 86 11.16 -7.44 1.65
N ALA A 87 12.48 -7.37 1.71
CA ALA A 87 13.22 -6.87 2.85
C ALA A 87 14.51 -6.20 2.38
N GLN A 88 15.31 -5.66 3.29
CA GLN A 88 16.58 -5.01 2.94
C GLN A 88 17.48 -5.89 2.04
N ASN A 89 17.57 -7.19 2.31
CA ASN A 89 18.42 -8.13 1.58
C ASN A 89 17.64 -9.19 0.80
N LYS A 90 16.36 -8.96 0.58
CA LYS A 90 15.47 -9.88 -0.14
C LYS A 90 14.58 -9.08 -1.08
N ALA A 91 14.53 -9.46 -2.36
CA ALA A 91 13.57 -8.92 -3.30
C ALA A 91 12.14 -9.36 -2.93
N ALA A 92 11.17 -8.49 -3.16
CA ALA A 92 9.76 -8.85 -3.04
C ALA A 92 9.40 -9.91 -4.10
N GLY A 93 9.99 -9.77 -5.29
CA GLY A 93 9.71 -10.62 -6.44
C GLY A 93 8.37 -10.28 -7.08
N PHE A 94 8.15 -10.82 -8.25
CA PHE A 94 6.90 -10.67 -8.98
C PHE A 94 6.30 -12.05 -9.25
N ASP A 95 5.05 -12.22 -8.84
CA ASP A 95 4.26 -13.43 -9.12
C ASP A 95 3.08 -13.04 -10.02
N PRO A 96 3.09 -13.43 -11.30
CA PRO A 96 1.99 -13.13 -12.21
C PRO A 96 0.72 -13.96 -11.92
N ALA A 97 0.81 -14.96 -11.05
CA ALA A 97 -0.32 -15.79 -10.71
C ALA A 97 -1.32 -15.02 -9.82
N ILE A 98 -2.58 -15.04 -10.23
CA ILE A 98 -3.67 -14.55 -9.40
C ILE A 98 -3.92 -15.57 -8.31
N ARG A 99 -3.62 -15.22 -7.06
CA ARG A 99 -3.78 -16.12 -5.93
C ARG A 99 -5.27 -16.37 -5.66
N PRO A 100 -5.69 -17.65 -5.56
CA PRO A 100 -7.07 -17.96 -5.22
C PRO A 100 -7.40 -17.53 -3.79
N GLY A 101 -8.68 -17.29 -3.53
CA GLY A 101 -9.19 -17.07 -2.19
C GLY A 101 -8.99 -15.67 -1.63
N ASN A 102 -8.74 -14.67 -2.45
CA ASN A 102 -8.65 -13.26 -2.07
C ASN A 102 -9.95 -12.49 -2.39
N GLY A 103 -9.94 -11.17 -2.21
CA GLY A 103 -11.10 -10.31 -2.50
C GLY A 103 -11.51 -10.29 -3.98
N TRP A 104 -10.61 -10.59 -4.91
CA TRP A 104 -10.94 -10.76 -6.33
C TRP A 104 -11.81 -11.99 -6.57
N ASP A 105 -11.54 -13.10 -5.88
CA ASP A 105 -12.36 -14.31 -5.97
C ASP A 105 -13.77 -14.07 -5.44
N LEU A 106 -13.91 -13.31 -4.34
CA LEU A 106 -15.21 -12.91 -3.83
C LEU A 106 -15.96 -12.08 -4.88
N TRP A 107 -15.31 -11.09 -5.49
CA TRP A 107 -15.96 -10.28 -6.52
C TRP A 107 -16.34 -11.12 -7.77
N LYS A 108 -15.50 -12.07 -8.19
CA LYS A 108 -15.83 -12.99 -9.28
C LYS A 108 -17.07 -13.82 -8.99
N ARG A 109 -17.24 -14.34 -7.76
CA ARG A 109 -18.44 -15.06 -7.36
C ARG A 109 -19.68 -14.18 -7.34
N ILE A 110 -19.57 -12.97 -6.84
CA ILE A 110 -20.64 -11.98 -6.86
C ILE A 110 -21.03 -11.64 -8.31
N ALA A 111 -20.04 -11.34 -9.16
CA ALA A 111 -20.27 -10.99 -10.56
C ALA A 111 -20.84 -12.14 -11.41
N ALA A 112 -20.56 -13.39 -11.03
CA ALA A 112 -21.14 -14.55 -11.68
C ALA A 112 -22.67 -14.69 -11.46
N GLN A 113 -23.22 -14.04 -10.44
CA GLN A 113 -24.66 -14.08 -10.15
C GLN A 113 -25.45 -13.11 -11.03
N ASP A 114 -24.89 -11.95 -11.36
CA ASP A 114 -25.54 -10.96 -12.23
C ASP A 114 -24.48 -10.04 -12.87
N PRO A 115 -24.52 -9.80 -14.19
CA PRO A 115 -23.57 -8.94 -14.90
C PRO A 115 -23.52 -7.48 -14.38
N ALA A 116 -24.57 -7.01 -13.73
CA ALA A 116 -24.59 -5.67 -13.14
C ALA A 116 -23.67 -5.51 -11.91
N PHE A 117 -23.15 -6.62 -11.36
CA PHE A 117 -22.15 -6.59 -10.29
C PHE A 117 -20.73 -6.34 -10.81
N GLY A 118 -20.56 -6.11 -12.11
CA GLY A 118 -19.31 -5.64 -12.70
C GLY A 118 -18.46 -6.76 -13.31
N HIS A 119 -17.25 -6.39 -13.69
CA HIS A 119 -16.31 -7.23 -14.45
C HIS A 119 -14.94 -7.24 -13.77
N PRO A 120 -14.76 -8.03 -12.68
CA PRO A 120 -13.53 -8.06 -11.92
C PRO A 120 -12.28 -8.43 -12.73
N GLU A 121 -12.41 -9.27 -13.74
CA GLU A 121 -11.32 -9.69 -14.62
C GLU A 121 -10.67 -8.53 -15.38
N LYS A 122 -11.38 -7.44 -15.63
CA LYS A 122 -10.78 -6.22 -16.21
C LYS A 122 -9.76 -5.55 -15.32
N PHE A 123 -9.77 -5.86 -14.02
CA PHE A 123 -8.89 -5.28 -13.03
C PHE A 123 -7.79 -6.24 -12.57
N CYS A 124 -8.04 -7.55 -12.60
CA CYS A 124 -7.14 -8.54 -12.00
C CYS A 124 -6.53 -9.55 -12.99
N SER A 125 -6.91 -9.54 -14.29
CA SER A 125 -6.44 -10.56 -15.25
C SER A 125 -5.01 -10.31 -15.77
N GLU A 126 -4.52 -9.09 -15.70
CA GLU A 126 -3.22 -8.70 -16.25
C GLU A 126 -2.31 -8.09 -15.19
N PRO A 127 -1.77 -8.90 -14.23
CA PRO A 127 -0.96 -8.38 -13.13
C PRO A 127 0.28 -7.62 -13.59
N GLU A 128 0.89 -8.01 -14.71
CA GLU A 128 2.07 -7.31 -15.26
C GLU A 128 1.79 -5.86 -15.63
N ARG A 129 0.59 -5.55 -16.10
CA ARG A 129 0.18 -4.19 -16.49
C ARG A 129 -0.17 -3.29 -15.30
N SER A 130 -0.46 -3.89 -14.16
CA SER A 130 -0.83 -3.17 -12.92
C SER A 130 0.25 -3.27 -11.84
N ASN A 131 1.36 -3.95 -12.11
CA ASN A 131 2.44 -4.10 -11.15
C ASN A 131 3.13 -2.76 -10.89
N TRP A 132 3.30 -2.45 -9.63
CA TRP A 132 4.12 -1.36 -9.12
C TRP A 132 4.77 -1.80 -7.82
N GLU A 133 5.85 -1.16 -7.44
CA GLU A 133 6.58 -1.53 -6.24
C GLU A 133 6.86 -0.30 -5.39
N SER A 134 6.89 -0.50 -4.08
CA SER A 134 7.24 0.56 -3.13
C SER A 134 8.14 0.02 -2.02
N ALA A 135 8.88 0.93 -1.42
CA ALA A 135 9.69 0.65 -0.24
C ALA A 135 9.61 1.82 0.74
N THR A 136 9.74 1.50 2.02
CA THR A 136 9.98 2.51 3.05
C THR A 136 11.46 2.50 3.40
N ILE A 137 12.11 3.65 3.22
CA ILE A 137 13.52 3.84 3.54
C ILE A 137 13.60 4.59 4.87
N THR A 138 14.28 3.98 5.83
CA THR A 138 14.57 4.61 7.12
C THR A 138 16.05 4.97 7.19
N THR A 139 16.39 6.19 7.58
CA THR A 139 17.79 6.64 7.64
C THR A 139 18.07 7.47 8.90
N LEU A 140 19.27 7.28 9.44
CA LEU A 140 19.88 8.09 10.48
C LEU A 140 21.06 8.93 9.95
N ASP A 141 21.36 8.87 8.65
CA ASP A 141 22.46 9.57 8.01
C ASP A 141 22.18 11.09 8.00
N GLU A 142 23.10 11.84 8.58
CA GLU A 142 22.98 13.30 8.74
C GLU A 142 23.13 14.09 7.43
N LYS A 143 23.61 13.46 6.36
CA LYS A 143 23.78 14.09 5.04
C LYS A 143 22.51 14.02 4.20
N ILE A 144 21.72 12.94 4.35
CA ILE A 144 20.50 12.75 3.56
C ILE A 144 19.49 13.88 3.72
N PRO A 145 19.23 14.41 4.94
CA PRO A 145 18.40 15.60 5.13
C PRO A 145 18.81 16.80 4.28
N GLN A 146 20.10 17.01 4.08
CA GLN A 146 20.63 18.14 3.30
C GLN A 146 20.30 17.99 1.80
N TYR A 147 20.40 16.78 1.24
CA TYR A 147 20.01 16.53 -0.15
C TYR A 147 18.50 16.72 -0.33
N ILE A 148 17.69 16.22 0.58
CA ILE A 148 16.25 16.40 0.58
C ILE A 148 15.90 17.89 0.64
N GLN A 149 16.52 18.65 1.55
CA GLN A 149 16.30 20.07 1.71
C GLN A 149 16.72 20.86 0.45
N LYS A 150 17.77 20.43 -0.22
CA LYS A 150 18.23 21.06 -1.47
C LYS A 150 17.17 20.95 -2.58
N ILE A 151 16.46 19.79 -2.65
CA ILE A 151 15.40 19.54 -3.63
C ILE A 151 14.08 20.22 -3.19
N CYS A 152 13.63 19.94 -1.97
CA CYS A 152 12.31 20.32 -1.48
C CYS A 152 12.26 21.76 -0.92
N LYS A 153 13.42 22.40 -0.71
CA LYS A 153 13.56 23.73 -0.07
C LYS A 153 12.94 23.81 1.32
N ARG A 154 12.85 22.67 2.01
CA ARG A 154 12.28 22.54 3.35
C ARG A 154 13.15 21.62 4.18
N ASP A 155 13.36 21.99 5.44
CA ASP A 155 14.04 21.15 6.41
C ASP A 155 13.19 19.93 6.75
N PRO A 156 13.71 18.71 6.57
CA PRO A 156 13.00 17.46 6.91
C PRO A 156 12.56 17.37 8.38
N PHE A 157 13.26 18.02 9.29
CA PHE A 157 12.96 18.00 10.72
C PHE A 157 12.13 19.19 11.22
N SER A 158 11.65 20.05 10.32
CA SER A 158 10.85 21.23 10.66
C SER A 158 9.50 20.94 11.31
N GLY A 159 9.08 19.67 11.39
CA GLY A 159 7.76 19.28 11.86
C GLY A 159 6.61 19.59 10.88
N ARG A 160 6.95 19.96 9.65
CA ARG A 160 6.00 20.23 8.55
C ARG A 160 6.14 19.18 7.47
N THR A 161 5.15 19.10 6.59
CA THR A 161 5.23 18.25 5.40
C THR A 161 6.38 18.73 4.49
N VAL A 162 7.32 17.83 4.20
CA VAL A 162 8.58 18.19 3.52
C VAL A 162 8.39 18.30 2.01
N THR A 163 7.86 17.27 1.39
CA THR A 163 7.70 17.25 -0.08
C THR A 163 6.54 18.11 -0.58
N GLY A 164 5.58 18.43 0.28
CA GLY A 164 4.35 19.15 -0.11
C GLY A 164 3.43 18.33 -1.04
N GLY A 165 3.82 17.11 -1.38
CA GLY A 165 3.19 16.18 -2.30
C GLY A 165 4.14 15.05 -2.61
N ILE A 166 4.13 14.59 -3.86
CA ILE A 166 5.03 13.55 -4.37
C ILE A 166 6.10 14.23 -5.23
N VAL A 167 7.36 13.86 -5.01
CA VAL A 167 8.48 14.21 -5.88
C VAL A 167 8.67 13.07 -6.87
N THR A 168 8.47 13.31 -8.14
CA THR A 168 8.70 12.34 -9.22
C THR A 168 10.00 12.67 -9.93
N VAL A 169 10.87 11.69 -10.06
CA VAL A 169 12.11 11.81 -10.85
C VAL A 169 11.78 11.55 -12.30
N LYS A 170 11.68 12.61 -13.08
CA LYS A 170 11.20 12.58 -14.46
C LYS A 170 12.04 11.68 -15.37
N ASP A 171 13.35 11.66 -15.16
CA ASP A 171 14.30 10.93 -16.00
C ASP A 171 14.61 9.53 -15.47
N SER A 172 13.94 9.08 -14.40
CA SER A 172 14.09 7.73 -13.87
C SER A 172 13.39 6.70 -14.77
N SER A 173 14.11 5.64 -15.13
CA SER A 173 13.57 4.50 -15.88
C SER A 173 12.44 3.79 -15.15
N TRP A 174 12.43 3.83 -13.80
CA TRP A 174 11.33 3.32 -12.97
C TRP A 174 10.18 4.30 -12.80
N LEU A 175 10.30 5.52 -13.32
CA LEU A 175 9.44 6.65 -12.93
C LEU A 175 9.40 6.77 -11.40
N LEU A 176 10.59 6.70 -10.79
CA LEU A 176 10.77 6.69 -9.34
C LEU A 176 10.15 7.94 -8.73
N SER A 177 9.30 7.72 -7.77
CA SER A 177 8.66 8.79 -7.03
C SER A 177 8.86 8.58 -5.53
N TRP A 178 8.89 9.66 -4.77
CA TRP A 178 9.05 9.57 -3.34
C TRP A 178 8.33 10.71 -2.61
N THR A 179 8.02 10.45 -1.35
CA THR A 179 7.41 11.44 -0.48
C THR A 179 8.00 11.35 0.92
N LEU A 180 8.16 12.49 1.51
CA LEU A 180 8.55 12.65 2.91
C LEU A 180 7.47 13.46 3.61
N ASN A 181 6.70 12.78 4.41
CA ASN A 181 5.67 13.38 5.23
C ASN A 181 6.29 14.13 6.42
N ARG A 182 5.44 14.67 7.28
CA ARG A 182 5.86 15.26 8.55
C ARG A 182 6.65 14.22 9.37
N GLN A 183 7.82 14.58 9.82
CA GLN A 183 8.59 13.80 10.76
C GLN A 183 8.31 14.31 12.20
N GLN A 184 8.23 13.50 13.12
CA GLN A 184 8.19 12.03 13.16
C GLN A 184 6.93 11.49 12.49
N GLN A 185 7.05 10.40 11.72
CA GLN A 185 5.90 9.75 11.08
C GLN A 185 5.24 8.72 12.01
N PHE A 186 5.99 8.17 12.94
CA PHE A 186 5.51 7.28 14.01
C PHE A 186 5.75 7.94 15.37
N ARG A 187 4.90 7.67 16.36
CA ARG A 187 5.02 8.27 17.72
C ARG A 187 6.35 7.95 18.36
N ASP A 188 6.79 6.70 18.24
CA ASP A 188 8.03 6.19 18.85
C ASP A 188 9.26 6.34 17.96
N GLN A 189 9.13 6.99 16.81
CA GLN A 189 10.25 7.24 15.91
C GLN A 189 11.26 8.18 16.56
N PRO A 190 12.57 7.81 16.57
CA PRO A 190 13.63 8.71 17.01
C PRO A 190 13.61 10.05 16.26
N ARG A 191 13.89 11.16 16.96
CA ARG A 191 13.78 12.50 16.36
C ARG A 191 14.77 12.77 15.24
N ASN A 192 15.91 12.09 15.23
CA ASN A 192 16.95 12.18 14.20
C ASN A 192 16.77 11.17 13.05
N GLN A 193 15.71 10.38 13.08
CA GLN A 193 15.41 9.39 12.06
C GLN A 193 14.46 9.96 11.01
N LEU A 194 14.73 9.74 9.73
CA LEU A 194 13.82 10.01 8.64
C LEU A 194 13.20 8.70 8.12
N CYS A 195 11.92 8.78 7.77
CA CYS A 195 11.18 7.71 7.13
C CYS A 195 10.63 8.24 5.80
N VAL A 196 11.15 7.72 4.69
CA VAL A 196 10.83 8.13 3.32
C VAL A 196 10.10 7.00 2.62
N TRP A 197 8.98 7.30 1.98
CA TRP A 197 8.30 6.35 1.12
C TRP A 197 8.70 6.58 -0.33
N VAL A 198 9.15 5.53 -1.00
CA VAL A 198 9.54 5.53 -2.42
C VAL A 198 8.72 4.50 -3.18
N TYR A 199 8.43 4.76 -4.44
CA TYR A 199 7.78 3.80 -5.32
C TYR A 199 8.17 4.01 -6.78
N GLY A 200 8.08 2.94 -7.58
CA GLY A 200 8.26 2.95 -9.02
C GLY A 200 7.05 2.36 -9.72
N LEU A 201 6.63 3.02 -10.81
CA LEU A 201 5.48 2.56 -11.60
C LEU A 201 5.90 1.64 -12.75
N PHE A 202 7.16 1.72 -13.19
CA PHE A 202 7.72 0.86 -14.23
C PHE A 202 8.65 -0.16 -13.61
N SER A 203 8.07 -1.05 -12.81
CA SER A 203 8.83 -2.03 -12.01
C SER A 203 9.55 -3.09 -12.86
N ASP A 204 9.19 -3.24 -14.14
CA ASP A 204 9.79 -4.14 -15.11
C ASP A 204 11.03 -3.57 -15.83
N LYS A 205 11.27 -2.27 -15.71
CA LYS A 205 12.40 -1.60 -16.36
C LYS A 205 13.69 -1.69 -15.53
N PRO A 206 14.87 -1.83 -16.17
CA PRO A 206 16.13 -1.74 -15.45
C PRO A 206 16.32 -0.31 -14.89
N GLY A 207 16.78 -0.23 -13.65
CA GLY A 207 17.11 1.05 -13.02
C GLY A 207 18.30 1.76 -13.69
N ASP A 208 18.45 3.05 -13.46
CA ASP A 208 19.50 3.87 -14.05
C ASP A 208 20.86 3.65 -13.38
N TYR A 209 20.87 3.30 -12.10
CA TYR A 209 22.06 2.97 -11.32
C TYR A 209 22.21 1.46 -11.13
N VAL A 210 21.18 0.81 -10.58
CA VAL A 210 21.23 -0.62 -10.23
C VAL A 210 21.20 -1.52 -11.45
N ARG A 211 20.70 -1.04 -12.60
CA ARG A 211 20.64 -1.78 -13.88
C ARG A 211 19.83 -3.08 -13.83
N LYS A 212 18.85 -3.14 -12.93
CA LYS A 212 18.01 -4.31 -12.65
C LYS A 212 16.55 -3.85 -12.54
N PRO A 213 15.56 -4.66 -12.96
CA PRO A 213 14.15 -4.34 -12.75
C PRO A 213 13.84 -4.11 -11.27
N MET A 214 13.03 -3.10 -10.96
CA MET A 214 12.71 -2.77 -9.57
C MET A 214 12.13 -3.97 -8.82
N ARG A 215 11.23 -4.71 -9.49
CA ARG A 215 10.57 -5.90 -8.93
C ARG A 215 11.52 -7.05 -8.54
N ASP A 216 12.75 -7.02 -9.06
CA ASP A 216 13.78 -8.01 -8.76
C ASP A 216 14.82 -7.46 -7.76
N CYS A 217 14.66 -6.20 -7.34
CA CYS A 217 15.59 -5.54 -6.44
C CYS A 217 15.31 -5.88 -4.98
N THR A 218 16.37 -5.97 -4.20
CA THR A 218 16.31 -5.93 -2.74
C THR A 218 16.01 -4.52 -2.26
N GLY A 219 15.51 -4.36 -1.04
CA GLY A 219 15.30 -3.03 -0.45
C GLY A 219 16.56 -2.18 -0.44
N ARG A 220 17.74 -2.81 -0.28
CA ARG A 220 19.04 -2.13 -0.38
C ARG A 220 19.27 -1.57 -1.79
N GLU A 221 18.99 -2.33 -2.83
CA GLU A 221 19.16 -1.89 -4.23
C GLU A 221 18.18 -0.76 -4.56
N ILE A 222 16.94 -0.84 -4.10
CA ILE A 222 15.95 0.25 -4.26
C ILE A 222 16.45 1.53 -3.56
N CYS A 223 16.99 1.40 -2.36
CA CYS A 223 17.59 2.54 -1.64
C CYS A 223 18.77 3.14 -2.44
N MET A 224 19.64 2.33 -3.02
CA MET A 224 20.78 2.82 -3.82
C MET A 224 20.31 3.58 -5.07
N GLU A 225 19.29 3.10 -5.76
CA GLU A 225 18.68 3.79 -6.89
C GLU A 225 18.10 5.15 -6.48
N TRP A 226 17.36 5.19 -5.36
CA TRP A 226 16.84 6.45 -4.83
C TRP A 226 17.96 7.43 -4.47
N LEU A 227 19.02 6.97 -3.81
CA LEU A 227 20.17 7.79 -3.45
C LEU A 227 20.91 8.35 -4.69
N TYR A 228 20.99 7.57 -5.75
CA TYR A 228 21.54 8.02 -7.04
C TYR A 228 20.73 9.22 -7.56
N HIS A 229 19.42 9.09 -7.62
CA HIS A 229 18.54 10.18 -8.08
C HIS A 229 18.48 11.37 -7.11
N LEU A 230 18.78 11.14 -5.85
CA LEU A 230 18.95 12.23 -4.85
C LEU A 230 20.26 13.01 -5.03
N GLY A 231 21.20 12.48 -5.84
CA GLY A 231 22.53 13.04 -6.02
C GLY A 231 23.53 12.69 -4.90
N ALA A 232 23.25 11.63 -4.16
CA ALA A 232 24.04 11.22 -2.98
C ALA A 232 25.03 10.08 -3.26
N VAL A 233 25.00 9.44 -4.42
CA VAL A 233 25.79 8.22 -4.73
C VAL A 233 27.31 8.47 -4.90
N SER A 234 27.74 9.70 -5.09
CA SER A 234 29.18 10.03 -5.12
C SER A 234 29.90 9.77 -3.78
N TYR A 235 29.16 9.42 -2.74
CA TYR A 235 29.65 9.08 -1.40
C TYR A 235 29.46 7.58 -1.13
N THR A 236 30.33 6.75 -1.70
CA THR A 236 30.28 5.28 -1.70
C THR A 236 30.45 4.60 -0.33
N HIS A 237 30.41 5.33 0.77
CA HIS A 237 30.56 4.81 2.13
C HIS A 237 29.34 5.06 3.01
N LEU A 238 28.12 5.03 2.43
CA LEU A 238 26.93 5.02 3.25
C LEU A 238 26.80 3.68 3.97
N THR A 239 27.02 3.66 5.24
CA THR A 239 26.53 2.60 6.12
C THR A 239 25.00 2.70 6.08
N LEU A 240 24.37 1.84 5.28
CA LEU A 240 22.93 1.73 5.28
C LEU A 240 22.48 1.27 6.67
N PRO A 241 21.53 1.94 7.31
CA PRO A 241 21.04 1.51 8.61
C PRO A 241 20.48 0.09 8.48
N THR A 242 20.87 -0.76 9.42
CA THR A 242 20.27 -2.06 9.59
C THR A 242 18.83 -1.86 10.01
N ILE A 243 17.88 -2.29 9.19
CA ILE A 243 16.48 -2.36 9.61
C ILE A 243 16.37 -3.58 10.52
N ALA A 244 16.07 -3.35 11.78
CA ALA A 244 15.67 -4.37 12.73
C ALA A 244 14.16 -4.58 12.63
#